data_e5f8fdce67549bc5f4968f4f57dc218f
#
_entry.id   e5f8fdce67549bc5f4968f4f57dc218f
#
_cell.length_a   1.000
_cell.length_b   1.000
_cell.length_c   1.000
_cell.angle_alpha   90.00
_cell.angle_beta   90.00
_cell.angle_gamma   90.00
#
_symmetry.space_group_name_H-M   'P 1'
#
loop_
_entity.id
_entity.type
_entity.pdbx_description
1 polymer ?
#
loop_
_entity_poly.entity_id
_entity_poly.type
_entity_poly.pdbx_seq_one_letter_code
_entity_poly.pdbx_strand_id
1 'polypeptide(L)'
;FAVAHQPYDRSSAFFEKYIRDLEYRVVLDLAMEALEYDDIVLINAPFTQEIRDLDYITTLRAELKKKQAELVVIWVDTNPEVCHQRMIDRASDRDMWKLNHWDEYILGVNFNPPLSLKLENQPDSLLIFHNSSDEEFEESMKTIVAQLEAAVANRVEIPRTRY
;
A
#
# COMPACT_ATOMS: atom_id res chain seq x y z
N PHE A 1 -0.56 7.83 -25.98
CA PHE A 1 0.78 7.41 -25.52
C PHE A 1 1.49 6.49 -26.50
N ALA A 2 1.31 6.74 -27.80
CA ALA A 2 1.99 6.00 -28.86
C ALA A 2 3.38 6.60 -29.19
N VAL A 3 4.10 7.10 -28.19
CA VAL A 3 5.38 7.78 -28.44
C VAL A 3 6.54 6.80 -28.64
N ALA A 4 6.35 5.55 -28.33
CA ALA A 4 7.31 4.52 -28.72
C ALA A 4 6.53 3.23 -28.98
N HIS A 5 6.75 2.62 -30.12
CA HIS A 5 6.32 1.25 -30.43
C HIS A 5 7.00 0.20 -29.52
N GLN A 6 7.32 0.57 -28.28
CA GLN A 6 7.87 -0.32 -27.28
C GLN A 6 6.79 -0.68 -26.27
N PRO A 7 6.68 -1.94 -25.86
CA PRO A 7 5.78 -2.33 -24.81
C PRO A 7 6.08 -1.50 -23.55
N TYR A 8 5.03 -1.11 -22.87
CA TYR A 8 5.09 -0.34 -21.64
C TYR A 8 5.85 -1.14 -20.57
N ASP A 9 7.08 -0.74 -20.31
CA ASP A 9 7.94 -1.36 -19.31
C ASP A 9 7.95 -0.52 -18.02
N ARG A 10 7.34 -1.04 -16.98
CA ARG A 10 7.26 -0.39 -15.65
C ARG A 10 8.61 -0.32 -14.94
N SER A 11 9.62 -1.07 -15.39
CA SER A 11 10.99 -1.00 -14.87
C SER A 11 11.88 -0.02 -15.64
N SER A 12 11.36 0.63 -16.68
CA SER A 12 12.13 1.58 -17.48
C SER A 12 12.39 2.89 -16.75
N ALA A 13 13.55 3.51 -17.01
CA ALA A 13 13.88 4.85 -16.51
C ALA A 13 12.86 5.92 -16.96
N PHE A 14 12.20 5.72 -18.11
CA PHE A 14 11.13 6.60 -18.58
C PHE A 14 9.89 6.49 -17.68
N PHE A 15 9.48 5.27 -17.32
CA PHE A 15 8.36 5.06 -16.42
C PHE A 15 8.61 5.69 -15.07
N GLU A 16 9.74 5.39 -14.44
CA GLU A 16 10.13 5.93 -13.13
C GLU A 16 10.13 7.46 -13.12
N LYS A 17 10.66 8.07 -14.17
CA LYS A 17 10.83 9.53 -14.23
C LYS A 17 9.54 10.30 -14.56
N TYR A 18 8.66 9.75 -15.38
CA TYR A 18 7.57 10.54 -15.98
C TYR A 18 6.17 9.99 -15.73
N ILE A 19 6.04 8.75 -15.32
CA ILE A 19 4.72 8.09 -15.23
C ILE A 19 4.39 7.65 -13.82
N ARG A 20 5.34 7.08 -13.09
CA ARG A 20 5.12 6.47 -11.78
C ARG A 20 4.40 7.41 -10.81
N ASP A 21 4.93 8.60 -10.61
CA ASP A 21 4.36 9.57 -9.67
C ASP A 21 2.96 10.05 -10.08
N LEU A 22 2.71 10.12 -11.40
CA LEU A 22 1.37 10.46 -11.92
C LEU A 22 0.36 9.35 -11.65
N GLU A 23 0.74 8.07 -11.79
CA GLU A 23 -0.14 6.94 -11.46
C GLU A 23 -0.53 6.97 -9.97
N TYR A 24 0.44 7.12 -9.06
CA TYR A 24 0.16 7.20 -7.63
C TYR A 24 -0.68 8.41 -7.26
N ARG A 25 -0.42 9.55 -7.88
CA ARG A 25 -1.22 10.75 -7.69
C ARG A 25 -2.67 10.56 -8.09
N VAL A 26 -2.93 9.97 -9.25
CA VAL A 26 -4.30 9.66 -9.71
C VAL A 26 -5.02 8.75 -8.72
N VAL A 27 -4.34 7.72 -8.20
CA VAL A 27 -4.93 6.81 -7.21
C VAL A 27 -5.29 7.56 -5.92
N LEU A 28 -4.43 8.47 -5.45
CA LEU A 28 -4.71 9.27 -4.27
C LEU A 28 -5.82 10.29 -4.50
N ASP A 29 -5.84 10.96 -5.66
CA ASP A 29 -6.88 11.93 -6.00
C ASP A 29 -8.27 11.25 -6.04
N LEU A 30 -8.36 10.05 -6.63
CA LEU A 30 -9.59 9.23 -6.62
C LEU A 30 -9.98 8.81 -5.19
N ALA A 31 -9.03 8.42 -4.36
CA ALA A 31 -9.31 8.08 -2.97
C ALA A 31 -9.79 9.28 -2.16
N MET A 32 -9.22 10.47 -2.38
CA MET A 32 -9.66 11.71 -1.75
C MET A 32 -11.08 12.12 -2.18
N GLU A 33 -11.47 11.86 -3.42
CA GLU A 33 -12.83 12.05 -3.90
C GLU A 33 -13.78 11.02 -3.28
N ALA A 34 -13.41 9.75 -3.24
CA ALA A 34 -14.21 8.67 -2.66
C ALA A 34 -14.53 8.91 -1.17
N LEU A 35 -13.59 9.51 -0.41
CA LEU A 35 -13.81 9.87 1.00
C LEU A 35 -14.95 10.91 1.23
N GLU A 36 -15.46 11.54 0.19
CA GLU A 36 -16.65 12.40 0.30
C GLU A 36 -17.94 11.59 0.41
N TYR A 37 -17.92 10.32 -0.02
CA TYR A 37 -19.08 9.45 -0.10
C TYR A 37 -18.98 8.23 0.82
N ASP A 38 -17.77 7.74 1.07
CA ASP A 38 -17.51 6.53 1.80
C ASP A 38 -16.72 6.76 3.10
N ASP A 39 -17.00 5.94 4.12
CA ASP A 39 -16.32 6.01 5.41
C ASP A 39 -14.96 5.30 5.40
N ILE A 40 -14.78 4.33 4.50
CA ILE A 40 -13.55 3.60 4.30
C ILE A 40 -13.20 3.55 2.82
N VAL A 41 -11.98 3.94 2.48
CA VAL A 41 -11.41 3.80 1.14
C VAL A 41 -10.15 2.96 1.22
N LEU A 42 -10.13 1.85 0.49
CA LEU A 42 -8.98 0.95 0.43
C LEU A 42 -8.18 1.19 -0.86
N ILE A 43 -6.88 1.40 -0.70
CA ILE A 43 -5.94 1.50 -1.82
C ILE A 43 -5.03 0.27 -1.79
N ASN A 44 -5.07 -0.52 -2.85
CA ASN A 44 -4.14 -1.63 -3.05
C ASN A 44 -3.07 -1.25 -4.07
N ALA A 45 -1.93 -0.77 -3.57
CA ALA A 45 -0.78 -0.39 -4.39
C ALA A 45 0.52 -0.53 -3.60
N PRO A 46 1.68 -0.71 -4.25
CA PRO A 46 2.94 -0.95 -3.55
C PRO A 46 3.37 0.20 -2.64
N PHE A 47 3.37 1.44 -3.11
CA PHE A 47 3.83 2.63 -2.37
C PHE A 47 5.18 2.43 -1.63
N THR A 48 6.07 1.59 -2.16
CA THR A 48 7.27 1.10 -1.45
C THR A 48 8.28 2.19 -1.09
N GLN A 49 8.34 3.26 -1.87
CA GLN A 49 9.20 4.42 -1.59
C GLN A 49 8.47 5.42 -0.69
N GLU A 50 7.22 5.73 -1.01
CA GLU A 50 6.38 6.72 -0.35
C GLU A 50 6.15 6.41 1.12
N ILE A 51 5.90 5.14 1.48
CA ILE A 51 5.71 4.73 2.88
C ILE A 51 6.98 4.84 3.74
N ARG A 52 8.15 5.05 3.11
CA ARG A 52 9.43 5.24 3.79
C ARG A 52 9.89 6.70 3.78
N ASP A 53 9.21 7.55 3.04
CA ASP A 53 9.40 9.00 3.02
C ASP A 53 8.48 9.65 4.07
N LEU A 54 9.08 10.07 5.19
CA LEU A 54 8.33 10.66 6.30
C LEU A 54 7.72 12.02 5.95
N ASP A 55 8.34 12.80 5.07
CA ASP A 55 7.80 14.08 4.63
C ASP A 55 6.58 13.87 3.75
N TYR A 56 6.62 12.88 2.85
CA TYR A 56 5.48 12.47 2.04
C TYR A 56 4.30 12.02 2.93
N ILE A 57 4.55 11.12 3.87
CA ILE A 57 3.51 10.60 4.79
C ILE A 57 2.94 11.71 5.68
N THR A 58 3.78 12.61 6.17
CA THR A 58 3.34 13.74 6.99
C THR A 58 2.42 14.67 6.19
N THR A 59 2.78 14.95 4.95
CA THR A 59 1.96 15.76 4.03
C THR A 59 0.63 15.07 3.73
N LEU A 60 0.64 13.78 3.41
CA LEU A 60 -0.57 13.00 3.14
C LEU A 60 -1.51 12.96 4.36
N ARG A 61 -0.96 12.75 5.55
CA ARG A 61 -1.75 12.80 6.79
C ARG A 61 -2.38 14.17 7.04
N ALA A 62 -1.66 15.26 6.73
CA ALA A 62 -2.18 16.61 6.84
C ALA A 62 -3.35 16.87 5.87
N GLU A 63 -3.27 16.37 4.64
CA GLU A 63 -4.36 16.45 3.66
C GLU A 63 -5.59 15.63 4.08
N LEU A 64 -5.39 14.40 4.54
CA LEU A 64 -6.45 13.54 5.06
C LEU A 64 -7.16 14.16 6.26
N LYS A 65 -6.41 14.80 7.16
CA LYS A 65 -6.99 15.49 8.32
C LYS A 65 -7.96 16.62 7.94
N LYS A 66 -7.71 17.32 6.82
CA LYS A 66 -8.66 18.34 6.30
C LYS A 66 -10.00 17.71 5.89
N LYS A 67 -9.98 16.43 5.50
CA LYS A 67 -11.18 15.64 5.16
C LYS A 67 -11.71 14.82 6.33
N GLN A 68 -11.21 15.04 7.54
CA GLN A 68 -11.58 14.29 8.75
C GLN A 68 -11.31 12.77 8.59
N ALA A 69 -10.31 12.42 7.80
CA ALA A 69 -9.89 11.06 7.55
C ALA A 69 -8.50 10.79 8.17
N GLU A 70 -8.20 9.53 8.37
CA GLU A 70 -6.92 9.05 8.90
C GLU A 70 -6.29 8.04 7.96
N LEU A 71 -4.96 8.02 7.95
CA LEU A 71 -4.19 7.05 7.20
C LEU A 71 -3.89 5.83 8.08
N VAL A 72 -4.35 4.67 7.64
CA VAL A 72 -3.92 3.37 8.15
C VAL A 72 -3.12 2.67 7.07
N VAL A 73 -1.91 2.26 7.38
CA VAL A 73 -1.07 1.46 6.48
C VAL A 73 -1.16 0.00 6.90
N ILE A 74 -1.58 -0.87 5.99
CA ILE A 74 -1.53 -2.32 6.19
C ILE A 74 -0.33 -2.85 5.42
N TRP A 75 0.71 -3.22 6.15
CA TRP A 75 1.91 -3.85 5.59
C TRP A 75 1.69 -5.34 5.45
N VAL A 76 1.69 -5.82 4.21
CA VAL A 76 1.60 -7.26 3.93
C VAL A 76 2.99 -7.86 4.04
N ASP A 77 3.22 -8.55 5.15
CA ASP A 77 4.47 -9.20 5.49
C ASP A 77 4.46 -10.64 4.99
N THR A 78 5.43 -10.97 4.14
CA THR A 78 5.55 -12.32 3.57
C THR A 78 7.02 -12.71 3.54
N ASN A 79 7.30 -13.94 3.99
CA ASN A 79 8.66 -14.50 3.91
C ASN A 79 9.18 -14.45 2.47
N PRO A 80 10.44 -14.01 2.24
CA PRO A 80 11.03 -13.89 0.91
C PRO A 80 10.99 -15.17 0.08
N GLU A 81 11.22 -16.33 0.71
CA GLU A 81 11.18 -17.61 0.02
C GLU A 81 9.76 -17.96 -0.45
N VAL A 82 8.74 -17.63 0.36
CA VAL A 82 7.33 -17.79 -0.01
C VAL A 82 6.96 -16.84 -1.15
N CYS A 83 7.46 -15.60 -1.10
CA CYS A 83 7.29 -14.65 -2.21
C CYS A 83 7.87 -15.19 -3.51
N HIS A 84 9.09 -15.76 -3.45
CA HIS A 84 9.77 -16.35 -4.59
C HIS A 84 8.96 -17.50 -5.18
N GLN A 85 8.54 -18.44 -4.34
CA GLN A 85 7.75 -19.58 -4.79
C GLN A 85 6.42 -19.13 -5.44
N ARG A 86 5.71 -18.18 -4.82
CA ARG A 86 4.47 -17.63 -5.39
C ARG A 86 4.67 -16.91 -6.73
N MET A 87 5.84 -16.28 -6.95
CA MET A 87 6.17 -15.70 -8.27
C MET A 87 6.40 -16.78 -9.31
N ILE A 88 7.09 -17.89 -8.96
CA ILE A 88 7.30 -19.05 -9.82
C ILE A 88 5.94 -19.65 -10.20
N ASP A 89 5.08 -19.94 -9.22
CA ASP A 89 3.78 -20.59 -9.40
C ASP A 89 2.84 -19.73 -10.26
N ARG A 90 2.89 -18.41 -10.10
CA ARG A 90 2.09 -17.46 -10.89
C ARG A 90 2.51 -17.38 -12.34
N ALA A 91 3.77 -17.69 -12.66
CA ALA A 91 4.35 -17.71 -14.02
C ALA A 91 4.01 -16.47 -14.88
N SER A 92 4.05 -15.28 -14.27
CA SER A 92 3.69 -14.01 -14.95
C SER A 92 4.90 -13.39 -15.64
N ASP A 93 4.71 -12.92 -16.88
CA ASP A 93 5.76 -12.23 -17.65
C ASP A 93 6.38 -11.04 -16.89
N ARG A 94 5.59 -10.34 -16.09
CA ARG A 94 6.06 -9.23 -15.25
C ARG A 94 7.08 -9.62 -14.18
N ASP A 95 7.15 -10.90 -13.82
CA ASP A 95 8.04 -11.42 -12.79
C ASP A 95 9.31 -12.06 -13.37
N MET A 96 9.38 -12.25 -14.69
CA MET A 96 10.48 -12.95 -15.36
C MET A 96 11.85 -12.35 -15.05
N TRP A 97 11.97 -11.02 -15.08
CA TRP A 97 13.23 -10.38 -14.74
C TRP A 97 13.66 -10.69 -13.30
N LYS A 98 12.74 -10.57 -12.35
CA LYS A 98 12.98 -10.82 -10.92
C LYS A 98 13.38 -12.28 -10.65
N LEU A 99 12.70 -13.21 -11.31
CA LEU A 99 12.99 -14.64 -11.19
C LEU A 99 14.36 -15.00 -11.77
N ASN A 100 14.73 -14.42 -12.90
CA ASN A 100 16.02 -14.66 -13.55
C ASN A 100 17.19 -13.99 -12.79
N HIS A 101 16.92 -12.97 -11.96
CA HIS A 101 17.92 -12.19 -11.22
C HIS A 101 17.55 -12.12 -9.73
N TRP A 102 17.07 -13.24 -9.17
CA TRP A 102 16.54 -13.29 -7.81
C TRP A 102 17.50 -12.76 -6.75
N ASP A 103 18.76 -13.19 -6.80
CA ASP A 103 19.80 -12.78 -5.85
C ASP A 103 20.06 -11.27 -5.90
N GLU A 104 20.04 -10.68 -7.08
CA GLU A 104 20.17 -9.24 -7.28
C GLU A 104 18.92 -8.51 -6.80
N TYR A 105 17.74 -9.02 -7.16
CA TYR A 105 16.46 -8.43 -6.78
C TYR A 105 16.28 -8.37 -5.26
N ILE A 106 16.57 -9.46 -4.55
CA ILE A 106 16.37 -9.54 -3.10
C ILE A 106 17.29 -8.59 -2.32
N LEU A 107 18.50 -8.32 -2.83
CA LEU A 107 19.41 -7.34 -2.22
C LEU A 107 18.87 -5.89 -2.30
N GLY A 108 18.07 -5.59 -3.31
CA GLY A 108 17.47 -4.27 -3.52
C GLY A 108 16.13 -4.06 -2.81
N VAL A 109 15.52 -5.11 -2.24
CA VAL A 109 14.19 -5.03 -1.61
C VAL A 109 14.30 -4.98 -0.10
N ASN A 110 13.62 -4.00 0.49
CA ASN A 110 13.48 -3.93 1.93
C ASN A 110 12.18 -4.60 2.39
N PHE A 111 12.29 -5.82 2.91
CA PHE A 111 11.18 -6.61 3.45
C PHE A 111 10.74 -6.20 4.86
N ASN A 112 11.50 -5.34 5.54
CA ASN A 112 11.14 -4.93 6.89
C ASN A 112 9.91 -4.00 6.88
N PRO A 113 8.97 -4.18 7.82
CA PRO A 113 7.84 -3.26 7.96
C PRO A 113 8.31 -1.83 8.27
N PRO A 114 7.60 -0.80 7.79
CA PRO A 114 7.96 0.60 8.00
C PRO A 114 7.54 1.07 9.40
N LEU A 115 8.21 0.61 10.45
CA LEU A 115 7.84 0.85 11.85
C LEU A 115 7.79 2.35 12.22
N SER A 116 8.49 3.21 11.48
CA SER A 116 8.42 4.67 11.63
C SER A 116 7.03 5.26 11.38
N LEU A 117 6.13 4.51 10.73
CA LEU A 117 4.75 4.95 10.48
C LEU A 117 3.83 4.74 11.68
N LYS A 118 4.24 3.92 12.64
CA LYS A 118 3.45 3.66 13.84
C LYS A 118 3.48 4.90 14.77
N LEU A 119 2.31 5.46 15.04
CA LEU A 119 2.16 6.63 15.91
C LEU A 119 1.83 6.16 17.32
N GLU A 120 2.43 6.81 18.33
CA GLU A 120 2.18 6.48 19.76
C GLU A 120 0.72 6.71 20.16
N ASN A 121 0.11 7.78 19.65
CA ASN A 121 -1.27 8.15 19.93
C ASN A 121 -2.31 7.51 19.00
N GLN A 122 -1.85 6.74 17.99
CA GLN A 122 -2.69 6.03 17.03
C GLN A 122 -2.05 4.67 16.70
N PRO A 123 -2.21 3.66 17.58
CA PRO A 123 -1.55 2.37 17.43
C PRO A 123 -1.93 1.64 16.13
N ASP A 124 -3.13 1.91 15.59
CA ASP A 124 -3.62 1.30 14.34
C ASP A 124 -3.12 2.03 13.08
N SER A 125 -2.25 3.05 13.21
CA SER A 125 -1.67 3.76 12.04
C SER A 125 -0.79 2.87 11.16
N LEU A 126 -0.27 1.76 11.69
CA LEU A 126 0.42 0.70 10.98
C LEU A 126 -0.03 -0.66 11.50
N LEU A 127 -0.63 -1.45 10.63
CA LEU A 127 -1.04 -2.84 10.88
C LEU A 127 -0.13 -3.78 10.08
N ILE A 128 0.24 -4.91 10.67
CA ILE A 128 1.04 -5.93 9.99
C ILE A 128 0.13 -7.10 9.66
N PHE A 129 0.07 -7.42 8.38
CA PHE A 129 -0.68 -8.55 7.83
C PHE A 129 0.31 -9.66 7.47
N HIS A 130 0.43 -10.69 8.28
CA HIS A 130 1.28 -11.84 8.00
C HIS A 130 0.62 -12.74 6.93
N ASN A 131 1.39 -13.12 5.92
CA ASN A 131 0.89 -13.80 4.72
C ASN A 131 1.88 -14.84 4.18
N SER A 132 2.58 -15.54 5.06
CA SER A 132 3.52 -16.57 4.63
C SER A 132 2.87 -17.97 4.59
N SER A 133 1.75 -18.19 5.29
CA SER A 133 0.94 -19.41 5.24
C SER A 133 -0.56 -19.10 5.22
N ASP A 134 -1.39 -20.10 5.00
CA ASP A 134 -2.85 -19.96 5.04
C ASP A 134 -3.33 -19.62 6.45
N GLU A 135 -2.71 -20.21 7.48
CA GLU A 135 -3.02 -19.94 8.89
C GLU A 135 -2.70 -18.48 9.26
N GLU A 136 -1.51 -17.97 8.86
CA GLU A 136 -1.15 -16.57 9.07
C GLU A 136 -2.10 -15.63 8.36
N PHE A 137 -2.51 -15.98 7.13
CA PHE A 137 -3.48 -15.19 6.35
C PHE A 137 -4.81 -15.10 7.06
N GLU A 138 -5.38 -16.24 7.49
CA GLU A 138 -6.70 -16.29 8.16
C GLU A 138 -6.68 -15.53 9.49
N GLU A 139 -5.63 -15.69 10.30
CA GLU A 139 -5.49 -14.97 11.58
C GLU A 139 -5.32 -13.47 11.37
N SER A 140 -4.49 -13.06 10.42
CA SER A 140 -4.29 -11.65 10.06
C SER A 140 -5.57 -11.02 9.54
N MET A 141 -6.31 -11.70 8.66
CA MET A 141 -7.62 -11.24 8.17
C MET A 141 -8.59 -10.99 9.32
N LYS A 142 -8.75 -11.99 10.20
CA LYS A 142 -9.65 -11.88 11.34
C LYS A 142 -9.29 -10.71 12.26
N THR A 143 -8.00 -10.57 12.55
CA THR A 143 -7.50 -9.53 13.47
C THR A 143 -7.66 -8.13 12.87
N ILE A 144 -7.22 -7.93 11.63
CA ILE A 144 -7.25 -6.62 10.97
C ILE A 144 -8.68 -6.18 10.68
N VAL A 145 -9.54 -7.07 10.22
CA VAL A 145 -10.96 -6.73 10.00
C VAL A 145 -11.60 -6.27 11.31
N ALA A 146 -11.39 -7.00 12.42
CA ALA A 146 -11.94 -6.60 13.72
C ALA A 146 -11.41 -5.23 14.18
N GLN A 147 -10.12 -4.92 13.94
CA GLN A 147 -9.54 -3.61 14.29
C GLN A 147 -10.14 -2.49 13.44
N LEU A 148 -10.32 -2.70 12.14
CA LEU A 148 -10.92 -1.71 11.24
C LEU A 148 -12.40 -1.48 11.59
N GLU A 149 -13.17 -2.53 11.85
CA GLU A 149 -14.57 -2.43 12.29
C GLU A 149 -14.69 -1.63 13.60
N ALA A 150 -13.83 -1.92 14.57
CA ALA A 150 -13.80 -1.18 15.84
C ALA A 150 -13.45 0.30 15.64
N ALA A 151 -12.48 0.61 14.76
CA ALA A 151 -12.11 1.98 14.43
C ALA A 151 -13.26 2.76 13.79
N VAL A 152 -14.03 2.11 12.90
CA VAL A 152 -15.21 2.73 12.28
C VAL A 152 -16.33 2.93 13.29
N ALA A 153 -16.62 1.93 14.12
CA ALA A 153 -17.66 2.03 15.14
C ALA A 153 -17.44 3.19 16.11
N ASN A 154 -16.18 3.45 16.46
CA ASN A 154 -15.81 4.56 17.35
C ASN A 154 -15.92 5.95 16.70
N ARG A 155 -16.09 6.03 15.36
CA ARG A 155 -16.17 7.30 14.60
C ARG A 155 -17.61 7.73 14.27
N VAL A 156 -18.58 6.87 14.39
CA VAL A 156 -19.99 7.12 13.98
C VAL A 156 -20.68 8.25 14.76
N GLU A 157 -20.06 8.82 15.81
CA GLU A 157 -20.64 9.90 16.60
C GLU A 157 -20.45 11.33 16.03
N ILE A 158 -19.74 11.50 14.92
CA ILE A 158 -19.57 12.83 14.29
C ILE A 158 -20.46 12.92 13.05
N PRO A 159 -21.61 13.63 13.11
CA PRO A 159 -22.46 13.79 11.93
C PRO A 159 -21.70 14.54 10.84
N ARG A 160 -21.45 13.87 9.70
CA ARG A 160 -20.99 14.58 8.50
C ARG A 160 -22.16 15.46 8.02
N THR A 161 -21.99 16.77 8.08
CA THR A 161 -22.89 17.70 7.41
C THR A 161 -22.73 17.47 5.90
N ARG A 162 -23.64 16.69 5.32
CA ARG A 162 -23.77 16.58 3.86
C ARG A 162 -24.38 17.90 3.37
N TYR A 163 -23.62 18.65 2.61
CA TYR A 163 -24.11 19.80 1.85
C TYR A 163 -24.62 19.34 0.49
#